data_a2bc59e4b02aa12eb48b0c18ec2fb278
#
_entry.id   a2bc59e4b02aa12eb48b0c18ec2fb278
#
_cell.length_a   1.000
_cell.length_b   1.000
_cell.length_c   1.000
_cell.angle_alpha   90.00
_cell.angle_beta   90.00
_cell.angle_gamma   90.00
#
_symmetry.space_group_name_H-M   'P 1'
#
loop_
_entity.id
_entity.type
_entity.pdbx_description
1 polymer ?
#
loop_
_entity_poly.entity_id
_entity_poly.type
_entity_poly.pdbx_seq_one_letter_code
_entity_poly.pdbx_strand_id
1 'polypeptide(L)'
;MTAVIRAAALALGLALLSGCTTLEGYRHFQLGNAALDRGDVARAVLELELAAALAPGRSEIQNHLGIAYAAAGRPADALSAFERAVALDCDNQAAQTNLAAALASRPKAGAQ
;
A
#
# COMPACT_ATOMS: atom_id res chain seq x y z
N MET A 1 -21.31 -28.27 -24.51
CA MET A 1 -22.07 -27.48 -23.53
C MET A 1 -21.54 -27.61 -22.11
N THR A 2 -21.22 -28.80 -21.61
CA THR A 2 -20.69 -28.98 -20.23
C THR A 2 -19.34 -28.30 -19.97
N ALA A 3 -18.43 -28.21 -20.94
CA ALA A 3 -17.15 -27.53 -20.81
C ALA A 3 -17.27 -26.00 -20.69
N VAL A 4 -18.22 -25.39 -21.39
CA VAL A 4 -18.48 -23.94 -21.34
C VAL A 4 -19.12 -23.54 -19.99
N ILE A 5 -20.02 -24.34 -19.48
CA ILE A 5 -20.67 -24.11 -18.17
C ILE A 5 -19.64 -24.26 -17.03
N ARG A 6 -18.73 -25.23 -17.13
CA ARG A 6 -17.64 -25.39 -16.15
C ARG A 6 -16.63 -24.26 -16.17
N ALA A 7 -16.27 -23.75 -17.36
CA ALA A 7 -15.39 -22.60 -17.50
C ALA A 7 -16.03 -21.31 -16.95
N ALA A 8 -17.31 -21.10 -17.18
CA ALA A 8 -18.07 -19.97 -16.66
C ALA A 8 -18.18 -20.02 -15.12
N ALA A 9 -18.41 -21.20 -14.55
CA ALA A 9 -18.50 -21.38 -13.10
C ALA A 9 -17.14 -21.15 -12.40
N LEU A 10 -16.04 -21.59 -13.02
CA LEU A 10 -14.69 -21.34 -12.53
C LEU A 10 -14.33 -19.85 -12.60
N ALA A 11 -14.68 -19.16 -13.68
CA ALA A 11 -14.44 -17.72 -13.81
C ALA A 11 -15.25 -16.90 -12.80
N LEU A 12 -16.48 -17.28 -12.53
CA LEU A 12 -17.32 -16.63 -11.51
C LEU A 12 -16.80 -16.88 -10.09
N GLY A 13 -16.31 -18.09 -9.81
CA GLY A 13 -15.70 -18.42 -8.53
C GLY A 13 -14.42 -17.62 -8.25
N LEU A 14 -13.55 -17.43 -9.25
CA LEU A 14 -12.35 -16.60 -9.12
C LEU A 14 -12.68 -15.12 -8.92
N ALA A 15 -13.72 -14.61 -9.59
CA ALA A 15 -14.15 -13.22 -9.44
C ALA A 15 -14.68 -12.93 -8.02
N LEU A 16 -15.39 -13.88 -7.41
CA LEU A 16 -15.90 -13.75 -6.04
C LEU A 16 -14.76 -13.78 -5.00
N LEU A 17 -13.72 -14.59 -5.23
CA LEU A 17 -12.55 -14.65 -4.35
C LEU A 17 -11.72 -13.34 -4.42
N SER A 18 -11.59 -12.75 -5.60
CA SER A 18 -10.89 -11.46 -5.77
C SER A 18 -11.62 -10.30 -5.09
N GLY A 19 -12.95 -10.30 -5.09
CA GLY A 19 -13.77 -9.30 -4.41
C GLY A 19 -13.62 -9.33 -2.89
N CYS A 20 -13.49 -10.50 -2.28
CA CYS A 20 -13.29 -10.65 -0.84
C CYS A 20 -11.92 -10.10 -0.39
N THR A 21 -10.85 -10.39 -1.14
CA THR A 21 -9.50 -9.93 -0.78
C THR A 21 -9.35 -8.41 -0.87
N THR A 22 -9.98 -7.77 -1.86
CA THR A 22 -9.95 -6.31 -1.98
C THR A 22 -10.73 -5.61 -0.86
N LEU A 23 -11.83 -6.18 -0.41
CA LEU A 23 -12.60 -5.65 0.71
C LEU A 23 -11.83 -5.78 2.03
N GLU A 24 -11.17 -6.92 2.26
CA GLU A 24 -10.28 -7.10 3.41
C GLU A 24 -9.09 -6.14 3.37
N GLY A 25 -8.47 -5.97 2.21
CA GLY A 25 -7.40 -4.99 2.02
C GLY A 25 -7.83 -3.58 2.40
N TYR A 26 -9.02 -3.16 1.99
CA TYR A 26 -9.59 -1.87 2.38
C TYR A 26 -9.84 -1.75 3.88
N ARG A 27 -10.34 -2.81 4.53
CA ARG A 27 -10.54 -2.84 5.98
C ARG A 27 -9.23 -2.64 6.73
N HIS A 28 -8.17 -3.35 6.35
CA HIS A 28 -6.83 -3.15 6.94
C HIS A 28 -6.28 -1.76 6.67
N PHE A 29 -6.53 -1.20 5.51
CA PHE A 29 -6.18 0.18 5.19
C PHE A 29 -6.84 1.18 6.16
N GLN A 30 -8.12 1.03 6.43
CA GLN A 30 -8.83 1.88 7.40
C GLN A 30 -8.29 1.73 8.82
N LEU A 31 -7.99 0.49 9.24
CA LEU A 31 -7.40 0.22 10.56
C LEU A 31 -6.00 0.84 10.68
N GLY A 32 -5.19 0.76 9.62
CA GLY A 32 -3.86 1.35 9.58
C GLY A 32 -3.90 2.88 9.66
N ASN A 33 -4.80 3.51 8.93
CA ASN A 33 -4.99 4.97 8.99
C ASN A 33 -5.44 5.42 10.37
N ALA A 34 -6.41 4.73 10.96
CA ALA A 34 -6.86 5.02 12.31
C ALA A 34 -5.75 4.83 13.36
N ALA A 35 -4.83 3.89 13.14
CA ALA A 35 -3.66 3.70 13.98
C ALA A 35 -2.65 4.86 13.84
N LEU A 36 -2.41 5.34 12.60
CA LEU A 36 -1.58 6.54 12.36
C LEU A 36 -2.16 7.77 13.08
N ASP A 37 -3.45 7.99 12.99
CA ASP A 37 -4.13 9.13 13.63
C ASP A 37 -3.98 9.11 15.14
N ARG A 38 -3.90 7.93 15.76
CA ARG A 38 -3.66 7.77 17.21
C ARG A 38 -2.19 7.75 17.60
N GLY A 39 -1.27 7.80 16.63
CA GLY A 39 0.16 7.65 16.90
C GLY A 39 0.60 6.22 17.22
N ASP A 40 -0.23 5.22 16.98
CA ASP A 40 0.12 3.80 17.13
C ASP A 40 0.85 3.31 15.87
N VAL A 41 2.10 3.70 15.77
CA VAL A 41 2.93 3.48 14.56
C VAL A 41 3.15 2.00 14.29
N ALA A 42 3.39 1.20 15.33
CA ALA A 42 3.62 -0.24 15.16
C ALA A 42 2.38 -0.94 14.58
N ARG A 43 1.20 -0.60 15.07
CA ARG A 43 -0.06 -1.11 14.55
C ARG A 43 -0.32 -0.61 13.14
N ALA A 44 -0.03 0.65 12.85
CA ALA A 44 -0.19 1.24 11.52
C ALA A 44 0.64 0.50 10.47
N VAL A 45 1.92 0.24 10.75
CA VAL A 45 2.79 -0.53 9.84
C VAL A 45 2.19 -1.92 9.58
N LEU A 46 1.81 -2.65 10.63
CA LEU A 46 1.25 -3.99 10.50
C LEU A 46 -0.01 -4.00 9.62
N GLU A 47 -0.97 -3.13 9.92
CA GLU A 47 -2.25 -3.08 9.19
C GLU A 47 -2.06 -2.64 7.74
N LEU A 48 -1.18 -1.68 7.48
CA LEU A 48 -0.92 -1.19 6.12
C LEU A 48 -0.09 -2.19 5.29
N GLU A 49 0.80 -2.96 5.90
CA GLU A 49 1.46 -4.09 5.22
C GLU A 49 0.45 -5.17 4.81
N LEU A 50 -0.50 -5.51 5.68
CA LEU A 50 -1.58 -6.44 5.34
C LEU A 50 -2.47 -5.88 4.22
N ALA A 51 -2.83 -4.60 4.28
CA ALA A 51 -3.59 -3.94 3.23
C ALA A 51 -2.87 -3.99 1.88
N ALA A 52 -1.56 -3.71 1.85
CA ALA A 52 -0.74 -3.74 0.64
C ALA A 52 -0.60 -5.16 0.06
N ALA A 53 -0.53 -6.18 0.92
CA ALA A 53 -0.49 -7.57 0.49
C ALA A 53 -1.81 -8.03 -0.14
N LEU A 54 -2.95 -7.59 0.42
CA LEU A 54 -4.29 -7.95 -0.06
C LEU A 54 -4.76 -7.13 -1.27
N ALA A 55 -4.25 -5.89 -1.42
CA ALA A 55 -4.59 -5.00 -2.51
C ALA A 55 -3.32 -4.30 -3.09
N PRO A 56 -2.41 -5.06 -3.74
CA PRO A 56 -1.09 -4.57 -4.13
C PRO A 56 -1.09 -3.48 -5.20
N GLY A 57 -2.15 -3.35 -5.99
CA GLY A 57 -2.28 -2.36 -7.05
C GLY A 57 -2.80 -0.98 -6.60
N ARG A 58 -2.89 -0.71 -5.30
CA ARG A 58 -3.47 0.53 -4.77
C ARG A 58 -2.37 1.51 -4.36
N SER A 59 -2.19 2.55 -5.17
CA SER A 59 -1.23 3.63 -4.91
C SER A 59 -1.42 4.29 -3.54
N GLU A 60 -2.66 4.54 -3.16
CA GLU A 60 -3.02 5.13 -1.89
C GLU A 60 -2.53 4.30 -0.69
N ILE A 61 -2.66 2.97 -0.74
CA ILE A 61 -2.18 2.08 0.31
C ILE A 61 -0.66 2.16 0.43
N GLN A 62 0.06 2.12 -0.69
CA GLN A 62 1.52 2.25 -0.71
C GLN A 62 1.99 3.61 -0.16
N ASN A 63 1.27 4.68 -0.48
CA ASN A 63 1.57 6.01 0.06
C ASN A 63 1.41 6.06 1.59
N HIS A 64 0.32 5.53 2.13
CA HIS A 64 0.10 5.49 3.59
C HIS A 64 1.07 4.54 4.30
N LEU A 65 1.44 3.43 3.66
CA LEU A 65 2.49 2.54 4.17
C LEU A 65 3.84 3.27 4.25
N GLY A 66 4.18 4.08 3.25
CA GLY A 66 5.36 4.94 3.27
C GLY A 66 5.35 5.93 4.44
N ILE A 67 4.19 6.54 4.72
CA ILE A 67 4.01 7.44 5.87
C ILE A 67 4.24 6.67 7.19
N ALA A 68 3.68 5.48 7.32
CA ALA A 68 3.85 4.64 8.51
C ALA A 68 5.31 4.22 8.72
N TYR A 69 6.01 3.84 7.65
CA TYR A 69 7.44 3.52 7.72
C TYR A 69 8.28 4.73 8.13
N ALA A 70 8.00 5.91 7.58
CA ALA A 70 8.70 7.14 7.97
C ALA A 70 8.48 7.45 9.46
N ALA A 71 7.24 7.33 9.95
CA ALA A 71 6.92 7.49 11.37
C ALA A 71 7.60 6.45 12.27
N ALA A 72 7.84 5.25 11.74
CA ALA A 72 8.55 4.16 12.43
C ALA A 72 10.08 4.33 12.44
N GLY A 73 10.61 5.39 11.82
CA GLY A 73 12.06 5.57 11.68
C GLY A 73 12.70 4.62 10.68
N ARG A 74 11.95 4.21 9.66
CA ARG A 74 12.38 3.30 8.57
C ARG A 74 12.38 4.04 7.23
N PRO A 75 13.33 4.99 7.01
CA PRO A 75 13.30 5.87 5.85
C PRO A 75 13.55 5.15 4.51
N ALA A 76 14.32 4.07 4.49
CA ALA A 76 14.54 3.30 3.27
C ALA A 76 13.28 2.56 2.81
N ASP A 77 12.54 1.99 3.75
CA ASP A 77 11.26 1.33 3.47
C ASP A 77 10.20 2.36 3.04
N ALA A 78 10.18 3.52 3.68
CA ALA A 78 9.30 4.63 3.31
C ALA A 78 9.54 5.08 1.87
N LEU A 79 10.79 5.30 1.49
CA LEU A 79 11.18 5.67 0.13
C LEU A 79 10.68 4.64 -0.89
N SER A 80 10.92 3.36 -0.63
CA SER A 80 10.50 2.26 -1.49
C SER A 80 8.97 2.19 -1.65
N ALA A 81 8.22 2.45 -0.58
CA ALA A 81 6.76 2.49 -0.63
C ALA A 81 6.25 3.69 -1.44
N PHE A 82 6.83 4.88 -1.27
CA PHE A 82 6.47 6.06 -2.06
C PHE A 82 6.81 5.89 -3.55
N GLU A 83 7.95 5.28 -3.88
CA GLU A 83 8.31 4.95 -5.26
C GLU A 83 7.27 4.02 -5.90
N ARG A 84 6.83 2.99 -5.19
CA ARG A 84 5.75 2.09 -5.65
C ARG A 84 4.42 2.82 -5.82
N ALA A 85 4.08 3.71 -4.91
CA ALA A 85 2.85 4.50 -5.00
C ALA A 85 2.83 5.34 -6.29
N VAL A 86 3.91 6.04 -6.59
CA VAL A 86 4.04 6.85 -7.82
C VAL A 86 4.06 5.97 -9.07
N ALA A 87 4.69 4.79 -9.01
CA ALA A 87 4.69 3.83 -10.12
C ALA A 87 3.30 3.26 -10.42
N LEU A 88 2.47 3.07 -9.39
CA LEU A 88 1.09 2.58 -9.53
C LEU A 88 0.13 3.65 -10.05
N ASP A 89 0.33 4.89 -9.64
CA ASP A 89 -0.46 6.05 -10.07
C ASP A 89 0.42 7.30 -10.09
N CYS A 90 0.88 7.68 -11.27
CA CYS A 90 1.72 8.86 -11.46
C CYS A 90 0.99 10.20 -11.22
N ASP A 91 -0.34 10.19 -11.16
CA ASP A 91 -1.15 11.38 -10.86
C ASP A 91 -1.44 11.54 -9.36
N ASN A 92 -1.01 10.60 -8.52
CA ASN A 92 -1.13 10.70 -7.08
C ASN A 92 -0.18 11.78 -6.52
N GLN A 93 -0.66 13.01 -6.42
CA GLN A 93 0.11 14.16 -5.94
C GLN A 93 0.64 14.00 -4.52
N ALA A 94 -0.12 13.35 -3.64
CA ALA A 94 0.33 13.08 -2.27
C ALA A 94 1.56 12.16 -2.26
N ALA A 95 1.54 11.09 -3.07
CA ALA A 95 2.68 10.20 -3.21
C ALA A 95 3.90 10.89 -3.83
N GLN A 96 3.71 11.72 -4.85
CA GLN A 96 4.78 12.52 -5.46
C GLN A 96 5.43 13.47 -4.44
N THR A 97 4.62 14.16 -3.65
CA THR A 97 5.09 15.09 -2.61
C THR A 97 5.88 14.34 -1.53
N ASN A 98 5.37 13.22 -1.07
CA ASN A 98 6.03 12.39 -0.06
C ASN A 98 7.34 11.78 -0.60
N LEU A 99 7.34 11.32 -1.86
CA LEU A 99 8.56 10.83 -2.52
C LEU A 99 9.63 11.93 -2.60
N ALA A 100 9.26 13.13 -3.03
CA ALA A 100 10.18 14.26 -3.12
C ALA A 100 10.77 14.61 -1.73
N ALA A 101 9.95 14.64 -0.69
CA ALA A 101 10.40 14.88 0.68
C ALA A 101 11.34 13.76 1.18
N ALA A 102 11.02 12.51 0.91
CA ALA A 102 11.87 11.38 1.28
C ALA A 102 13.23 11.40 0.58
N LEU A 103 13.27 11.77 -0.70
CA LEU A 103 14.51 11.93 -1.45
C LEU A 103 15.35 13.09 -0.93
N ALA A 104 14.74 14.21 -0.55
CA ALA A 104 15.43 15.37 -0.01
C ALA A 104 16.03 15.12 1.38
N SER A 105 15.43 14.23 2.16
CA SER A 105 15.91 13.88 3.51
C SER A 105 17.03 12.84 3.52
N ARG A 106 17.37 12.25 2.37
CA ARG A 106 18.47 11.29 2.29
C ARG A 106 19.81 11.96 2.59
N PRO A 107 20.67 11.32 3.39
CA PRO A 107 22.05 11.79 3.56
C PRO A 107 22.73 11.86 2.19
N LYS A 108 23.33 13.00 1.89
CA LYS A 108 24.12 13.14 0.65
C LYS A 108 25.30 12.19 0.71
N ALA A 109 25.48 11.35 -0.30
CA ALA A 109 26.66 10.50 -0.42
C ALA A 109 27.91 11.37 -0.42
N GLY A 110 28.83 11.13 0.55
CA GLY A 110 30.06 11.90 0.67
C GLY A 110 30.02 13.12 1.61
N ALA A 111 28.87 13.43 2.23
CA ALA A 111 28.80 14.41 3.31
C ALA A 111 29.30 13.78 4.62
N GLN A 112 30.57 13.88 4.89
CA GLN A 112 31.20 13.59 6.18
C GLN A 112 31.78 14.84 6.77
#